data_21fad7e1bf772cd0aaeaed990d894709
#
_entry.id   21fad7e1bf772cd0aaeaed990d894709
#
_cell.length_a   1.000
_cell.length_b   1.000
_cell.length_c   1.000
_cell.angle_alpha   90.00
_cell.angle_beta   90.00
_cell.angle_gamma   90.00
#
_symmetry.space_group_name_H-M   'P 1'
#
loop_
_entity.id
_entity.type
_entity.pdbx_description
1 polymer ?
#
loop_
_entity_poly.entity_id
_entity_poly.type
_entity_poly.pdbx_seq_one_letter_code
_entity_poly.pdbx_strand_id
1 'polypeptide(L)'
;MGVWIPLEQVPDVWAGIASIFRDYGYRRLRSRARLKFLVADWGIEKVREVLEKEYLGAELVSCPSPESPEGFRDHIGVHDQVDGRKYVGVAPVVGRVSGTLLVDLADLIETEMAARRGEQAEHQRAQLLRRRQRA
;
A
#
# COMPACT_ATOMS: atom_id res chain seq x y z
N MET A 1 5.93 7.12 -15.65
CA MET A 1 5.95 8.57 -15.56
C MET A 1 7.04 9.10 -14.63
N GLY A 2 7.56 8.44 -13.66
CA GLY A 2 8.70 8.90 -12.82
C GLY A 2 8.56 10.34 -12.31
N VAL A 3 7.52 10.65 -11.57
CA VAL A 3 7.26 11.95 -10.97
C VAL A 3 7.08 11.83 -9.47
N TRP A 4 7.53 12.87 -8.76
CA TRP A 4 7.25 13.04 -7.35
C TRP A 4 6.21 14.13 -7.16
N ILE A 5 5.22 13.90 -6.33
CA ILE A 5 4.16 14.86 -6.01
C ILE A 5 3.97 14.95 -4.49
N PRO A 6 3.80 16.17 -3.93
CA PRO A 6 3.39 16.32 -2.54
C PRO A 6 2.02 15.69 -2.29
N LEU A 7 1.77 15.26 -1.07
CA LEU A 7 0.53 14.58 -0.70
C LEU A 7 -0.72 15.44 -0.99
N GLU A 8 -0.60 16.74 -0.79
CA GLU A 8 -1.65 17.73 -1.01
C GLU A 8 -2.08 17.83 -2.48
N GLN A 9 -1.17 17.54 -3.40
CA GLN A 9 -1.42 17.61 -4.85
C GLN A 9 -1.95 16.30 -5.44
N VAL A 10 -1.93 15.21 -4.68
CA VAL A 10 -2.40 13.89 -5.15
C VAL A 10 -3.84 13.93 -5.69
N PRO A 11 -4.81 14.59 -5.03
CA PRO A 11 -6.18 14.67 -5.55
C PRO A 11 -6.26 15.37 -6.92
N ASP A 12 -5.51 16.45 -7.13
CA ASP A 12 -5.53 17.21 -8.38
C ASP A 12 -4.90 16.41 -9.52
N VAL A 13 -3.75 15.80 -9.28
CA VAL A 13 -3.09 14.93 -10.26
C VAL A 13 -3.97 13.73 -10.62
N TRP A 14 -4.62 13.12 -9.64
CA TRP A 14 -5.55 12.02 -9.87
C TRP A 14 -6.75 12.46 -10.70
N ALA A 15 -7.36 13.61 -10.37
CA ALA A 15 -8.47 14.19 -11.12
C ALA A 15 -8.04 14.53 -12.56
N GLY A 16 -6.84 15.05 -12.76
CA GLY A 16 -6.27 15.32 -14.08
C GLY A 16 -6.13 14.05 -14.92
N ILE A 17 -5.57 12.99 -14.36
CA ILE A 17 -5.44 11.69 -15.05
C ILE A 17 -6.81 11.09 -15.41
N ALA A 18 -7.77 11.18 -14.50
CA ALA A 18 -9.14 10.72 -14.77
C ALA A 18 -9.80 11.56 -15.88
N SER A 19 -9.54 12.86 -15.91
CA SER A 19 -10.04 13.78 -16.93
C SER A 19 -9.43 13.50 -18.30
N ILE A 20 -8.13 13.24 -18.39
CA ILE A 20 -7.49 12.78 -19.64
C ILE A 20 -8.19 11.53 -20.18
N PHE A 21 -8.46 10.54 -19.34
CA PHE A 21 -9.19 9.35 -19.80
C PHE A 21 -10.63 9.65 -20.17
N ARG A 22 -11.31 10.54 -19.45
CA ARG A 22 -12.67 10.99 -19.80
C ARG A 22 -12.73 11.63 -21.18
N ASP A 23 -11.78 12.50 -21.49
CA ASP A 23 -11.83 13.38 -22.66
C ASP A 23 -11.21 12.72 -23.90
N TYR A 24 -10.15 11.96 -23.74
CA TYR A 24 -9.36 11.36 -24.82
C TYR A 24 -9.43 9.83 -24.88
N GLY A 25 -9.96 9.16 -23.85
CA GLY A 25 -10.01 7.70 -23.78
C GLY A 25 -11.01 7.07 -24.76
N TYR A 26 -10.74 5.84 -25.17
CA TYR A 26 -11.57 5.04 -26.09
C TYR A 26 -12.85 4.51 -25.43
N ARG A 27 -13.67 5.37 -24.83
CA ARG A 27 -14.84 4.93 -24.04
C ARG A 27 -15.94 4.24 -24.82
N ARG A 28 -16.02 4.47 -26.13
CA ARG A 28 -17.01 3.81 -27.03
C ARG A 28 -16.66 2.36 -27.34
N LEU A 29 -15.37 2.00 -27.26
CA LEU A 29 -14.87 0.65 -27.50
C LEU A 29 -14.61 -0.05 -26.17
N ARG A 30 -15.56 -0.86 -25.69
CA ARG A 30 -15.47 -1.53 -24.40
C ARG A 30 -14.17 -2.34 -24.22
N SER A 31 -13.69 -2.98 -25.27
CA SER A 31 -12.43 -3.74 -25.24
C SER A 31 -11.19 -2.87 -25.03
N ARG A 32 -11.26 -1.58 -25.40
CA ARG A 32 -10.17 -0.61 -25.26
C ARG A 32 -10.47 0.51 -24.24
N ALA A 33 -11.56 0.42 -23.50
CA ALA A 33 -11.98 1.41 -22.52
C ALA A 33 -11.16 1.34 -21.21
N ARG A 34 -9.83 1.44 -21.31
CA ARG A 34 -8.90 1.48 -20.19
C ARG A 34 -7.78 2.47 -20.49
N LEU A 35 -7.35 3.20 -19.47
CA LEU A 35 -6.28 4.20 -19.58
C LEU A 35 -5.00 3.66 -20.23
N LYS A 36 -4.63 2.41 -19.95
CA LYS A 36 -3.44 1.77 -20.52
C LYS A 36 -3.36 1.79 -22.05
N PHE A 37 -4.51 1.73 -22.74
CA PHE A 37 -4.52 1.78 -24.20
C PHE A 37 -4.25 3.19 -24.71
N LEU A 38 -4.76 4.22 -24.04
CA LEU A 38 -4.46 5.60 -24.36
C LEU A 38 -2.96 5.90 -24.15
N VAL A 39 -2.42 5.43 -23.01
CA VAL A 39 -0.98 5.56 -22.71
C VAL A 39 -0.11 4.82 -23.72
N ALA A 40 -0.54 3.64 -24.19
CA ALA A 40 0.19 2.88 -25.22
C ALA A 40 0.21 3.61 -26.57
N ASP A 41 -0.89 4.25 -26.94
CA ASP A 41 -1.01 4.94 -28.23
C ASP A 41 -0.31 6.33 -28.21
N TRP A 42 -0.37 7.03 -27.09
CA TRP A 42 0.22 8.38 -26.98
C TRP A 42 1.68 8.38 -26.56
N GLY A 43 2.09 7.37 -25.82
CA GLY A 43 3.33 7.39 -25.07
C GLY A 43 3.21 8.19 -23.78
N ILE A 44 4.11 7.90 -22.84
CA ILE A 44 4.06 8.48 -21.48
C ILE A 44 4.37 9.97 -21.48
N GLU A 45 5.22 10.42 -22.41
CA GLU A 45 5.63 11.83 -22.51
C GLU A 45 4.45 12.72 -22.91
N LYS A 46 3.66 12.31 -23.91
CA LYS A 46 2.48 13.07 -24.31
C LYS A 46 1.39 13.08 -23.24
N VAL A 47 1.20 11.98 -22.52
CA VAL A 47 0.24 11.95 -21.40
C VAL A 47 0.67 12.92 -20.32
N ARG A 48 1.96 13.00 -20.00
CA ARG A 48 2.51 13.92 -19.04
C ARG A 48 2.34 15.37 -19.50
N GLU A 49 2.69 15.68 -20.75
CA GLU A 49 2.55 17.01 -21.32
C GLU A 49 1.11 17.53 -21.24
N VAL A 50 0.13 16.70 -21.63
CA VAL A 50 -1.29 17.05 -21.57
C VAL A 50 -1.74 17.23 -20.11
N LEU A 51 -1.28 16.36 -19.20
CA LEU A 51 -1.60 16.48 -17.77
C LEU A 51 -1.09 17.82 -17.21
N GLU A 52 0.17 18.16 -17.46
CA GLU A 52 0.79 19.38 -16.97
C GLU A 52 0.15 20.63 -17.57
N LYS A 53 -0.07 20.66 -18.88
CA LYS A 53 -0.53 21.88 -19.59
C LYS A 53 -2.04 22.09 -19.51
N GLU A 54 -2.83 21.05 -19.65
CA GLU A 54 -4.30 21.21 -19.79
C GLU A 54 -5.05 21.07 -18.46
N TYR A 55 -4.51 20.30 -17.50
CA TYR A 55 -5.24 19.99 -16.28
C TYR A 55 -4.61 20.54 -15.01
N LEU A 56 -3.29 20.57 -14.91
CA LEU A 56 -2.63 21.04 -13.69
C LEU A 56 -2.16 22.51 -13.78
N GLY A 57 -1.81 22.97 -14.97
CA GLY A 57 -1.21 24.29 -15.14
C GLY A 57 0.17 24.43 -14.51
N ALA A 58 0.82 23.33 -14.15
CA ALA A 58 2.12 23.27 -13.51
C ALA A 58 2.90 22.04 -13.95
N GLU A 59 4.23 22.16 -13.97
CA GLU A 59 5.13 21.05 -14.28
C GLU A 59 5.28 20.12 -13.08
N LEU A 60 5.33 18.81 -13.36
CA LEU A 60 5.58 17.78 -12.35
C LEU A 60 7.08 17.53 -12.18
N VAL A 61 7.52 17.45 -10.94
CA VAL A 61 8.93 17.17 -10.62
C VAL A 61 9.28 15.73 -11.02
N SER A 62 10.25 15.59 -11.92
CA SER A 62 10.74 14.27 -12.33
C SER A 62 11.55 13.63 -11.21
N CYS A 63 11.34 12.34 -11.00
CA CYS A 63 12.16 11.53 -10.11
C CYS A 63 12.48 10.19 -10.76
N PRO A 64 13.59 9.53 -10.38
CA PRO A 64 13.87 8.18 -10.83
C PRO A 64 12.78 7.22 -10.33
N SER A 65 12.52 6.17 -11.08
CA SER A 65 11.65 5.10 -10.59
C SER A 65 12.24 4.50 -9.31
N PRO A 66 11.42 4.18 -8.31
CA PRO A 66 11.90 3.47 -7.13
C PRO A 66 12.51 2.13 -7.56
N GLU A 67 13.56 1.73 -6.87
CA GLU A 67 14.13 0.40 -7.06
C GLU A 67 13.06 -0.67 -6.83
N SER A 68 13.03 -1.66 -7.71
CA SER A 68 12.13 -2.80 -7.51
C SER A 68 12.52 -3.51 -6.22
N PRO A 69 11.57 -3.81 -5.31
CA PRO A 69 11.90 -4.55 -4.11
C PRO A 69 12.50 -5.91 -4.49
N GLU A 70 13.62 -6.25 -3.87
CA GLU A 70 14.23 -7.56 -4.04
C GLU A 70 13.30 -8.65 -3.48
N GLY A 71 12.96 -9.62 -4.32
CA GLY A 71 12.18 -10.80 -3.95
C GLY A 71 10.66 -10.59 -3.92
N PHE A 72 9.98 -11.70 -3.76
CA PHE A 72 8.53 -11.76 -3.60
C PHE A 72 8.15 -11.34 -2.18
N ARG A 73 7.39 -10.26 -2.03
CA ARG A 73 6.82 -9.84 -0.74
C ARG A 73 5.33 -10.11 -0.76
N ASP A 74 4.91 -11.25 -0.23
CA ASP A 74 3.50 -11.58 -0.11
C ASP A 74 2.83 -11.02 1.15
N HIS A 75 3.60 -10.37 2.02
CA HIS A 75 3.12 -9.79 3.28
C HIS A 75 2.34 -10.75 4.20
N ILE A 76 2.48 -12.06 4.00
CA ILE A 76 1.89 -13.06 4.89
C ILE A 76 2.75 -13.15 6.15
N GLY A 77 2.10 -13.20 7.31
CA GLY A 77 2.76 -13.30 8.61
C GLY A 77 2.73 -12.02 9.43
N VAL A 78 3.56 -11.95 10.46
CA VAL A 78 3.64 -10.83 11.40
C VAL A 78 4.78 -9.91 11.00
N HIS A 79 4.49 -8.63 10.81
CA HIS A 79 5.46 -7.62 10.38
C HIS A 79 5.45 -6.42 11.32
N ASP A 80 6.60 -5.75 11.43
CA ASP A 80 6.76 -4.54 12.22
C ASP A 80 6.22 -3.31 11.49
N GLN A 81 5.55 -2.41 12.22
CA GLN A 81 5.16 -1.09 11.76
C GLN A 81 6.15 -0.03 12.25
N VAL A 82 6.17 1.12 11.57
CA VAL A 82 7.06 2.24 11.90
C VAL A 82 6.79 2.81 13.30
N ASP A 83 5.56 2.69 13.79
CA ASP A 83 5.13 3.14 15.12
C ASP A 83 5.42 2.14 16.26
N GLY A 84 6.18 1.07 15.96
CA GLY A 84 6.53 0.01 16.91
C GLY A 84 5.43 -1.02 17.15
N ARG A 85 4.26 -0.87 16.51
CA ARG A 85 3.23 -1.91 16.51
C ARG A 85 3.53 -2.99 15.47
N LYS A 86 2.66 -3.99 15.39
CA LYS A 86 2.75 -5.05 14.40
C LYS A 86 1.45 -5.13 13.60
N TYR A 87 1.56 -5.56 12.35
CA TYR A 87 0.40 -5.97 11.58
C TYR A 87 0.53 -7.44 11.20
N VAL A 88 -0.60 -8.09 10.96
CA VAL A 88 -0.66 -9.47 10.53
C VAL A 88 -1.23 -9.53 9.12
N GLY A 89 -0.41 -10.00 8.19
CA GLY A 89 -0.84 -10.26 6.82
C GLY A 89 -1.42 -11.66 6.69
N VAL A 90 -2.60 -11.77 6.08
CA VAL A 90 -3.27 -13.03 5.80
C VAL A 90 -3.64 -13.13 4.32
N ALA A 91 -3.59 -14.32 3.75
CA ALA A 91 -4.00 -14.57 2.37
C ALA A 91 -5.27 -15.45 2.36
N PRO A 92 -6.47 -14.87 2.35
CA PRO A 92 -7.71 -15.64 2.23
C PRO A 92 -7.77 -16.37 0.89
N VAL A 93 -8.43 -17.52 0.88
CA VAL A 93 -8.60 -18.32 -0.34
C VAL A 93 -9.29 -17.48 -1.43
N VAL A 94 -8.65 -17.36 -2.60
CA VAL A 94 -9.13 -16.56 -3.73
C VAL A 94 -9.31 -15.06 -3.39
N GLY A 95 -8.72 -14.57 -2.30
CA GLY A 95 -8.85 -13.18 -1.86
C GLY A 95 -10.26 -12.78 -1.42
N ARG A 96 -11.14 -13.74 -1.16
CA ARG A 96 -12.52 -13.47 -0.74
C ARG A 96 -12.64 -13.53 0.77
N VAL A 97 -13.24 -12.50 1.32
CA VAL A 97 -13.64 -12.40 2.72
C VAL A 97 -15.15 -12.23 2.77
N SER A 98 -15.84 -13.06 3.53
CA SER A 98 -17.30 -13.04 3.66
C SER A 98 -17.73 -13.35 5.08
N GLY A 99 -18.95 -12.96 5.46
CA GLY A 99 -19.50 -13.19 6.79
C GLY A 99 -18.69 -12.53 7.89
N THR A 100 -18.44 -13.26 8.96
CA THR A 100 -17.72 -12.79 10.15
C THR A 100 -16.20 -12.95 10.08
N LEU A 101 -15.66 -13.51 8.98
CA LEU A 101 -14.25 -13.90 8.89
C LEU A 101 -13.26 -12.81 9.33
N LEU A 102 -13.52 -11.53 9.00
CA LEU A 102 -12.63 -10.43 9.44
C LEU A 102 -12.68 -10.22 10.95
N VAL A 103 -13.87 -10.36 11.55
CA VAL A 103 -14.04 -10.23 13.00
C VAL A 103 -13.37 -11.41 13.70
N ASP A 104 -13.63 -12.63 13.23
CA ASP A 104 -13.03 -13.87 13.78
C ASP A 104 -11.49 -13.83 13.70
N LEU A 105 -10.93 -13.30 12.60
CA LEU A 105 -9.48 -13.10 12.45
C LEU A 105 -8.95 -12.04 13.43
N ALA A 106 -9.67 -10.93 13.62
CA ALA A 106 -9.27 -9.90 14.57
C ALA A 106 -9.26 -10.45 16.00
N ASP A 107 -10.30 -11.14 16.42
CA ASP A 107 -10.42 -11.75 17.74
C ASP A 107 -9.32 -12.79 17.99
N LEU A 108 -9.02 -13.62 16.98
CA LEU A 108 -7.92 -14.58 17.06
C LEU A 108 -6.57 -13.89 17.25
N ILE A 109 -6.29 -12.85 16.46
CA ILE A 109 -5.03 -12.09 16.53
C ILE A 109 -4.90 -11.41 17.91
N GLU A 110 -5.96 -10.79 18.41
CA GLU A 110 -5.94 -10.15 19.74
C GLU A 110 -5.66 -11.15 20.85
N THR A 111 -6.28 -12.32 20.79
CA THR A 111 -6.10 -13.40 21.77
C THR A 111 -4.66 -13.91 21.78
N GLU A 112 -4.10 -14.22 20.62
CA GLU A 112 -2.71 -14.68 20.47
C GLU A 112 -1.69 -13.63 20.90
N MET A 113 -1.94 -12.37 20.58
CA MET A 113 -1.07 -11.25 20.98
C MET A 113 -1.13 -10.99 22.49
N ALA A 114 -2.27 -11.21 23.13
CA ALA A 114 -2.41 -11.11 24.58
C ALA A 114 -1.67 -12.25 25.28
N ALA A 115 -1.79 -13.50 24.81
CA ALA A 115 -1.08 -14.65 25.32
C ALA A 115 0.45 -14.44 25.27
N ARG A 116 0.98 -14.03 24.12
CA ARG A 116 2.42 -13.76 23.95
C ARG A 116 2.95 -12.62 24.84
N ARG A 117 2.14 -11.59 25.09
CA ARG A 117 2.49 -10.52 26.05
C ARG A 117 2.60 -11.06 27.49
N GLY A 118 1.72 -11.97 27.87
CA GLY A 118 1.77 -12.67 29.16
C GLY A 118 3.04 -13.49 29.32
N GLU A 119 3.39 -14.31 28.34
CA GLU A 119 4.63 -15.14 28.34
C GLU A 119 5.90 -14.28 28.41
N GLN A 120 5.97 -13.19 27.67
CA GLN A 120 7.12 -12.26 27.73
C GLN A 120 7.26 -11.60 29.09
N ALA A 121 6.16 -11.19 29.70
CA ALA A 121 6.18 -10.59 31.05
C ALA A 121 6.63 -11.58 32.12
N GLU A 122 6.20 -12.84 32.03
CA GLU A 122 6.65 -13.91 32.95
C GLU A 122 8.12 -14.23 32.74
N HIS A 123 8.60 -14.29 31.50
CA HIS A 123 10.00 -14.53 31.21
C HIS A 123 10.91 -13.41 31.75
N GLN A 124 10.52 -12.15 31.58
CA GLN A 124 11.24 -10.99 32.15
C GLN A 124 11.25 -11.03 33.68
N ARG A 125 10.13 -11.38 34.31
CA ARG A 125 10.02 -11.54 35.75
C ARG A 125 10.96 -12.62 36.29
N ALA A 126 10.99 -13.78 35.60
CA ALA A 126 11.89 -14.88 35.95
C ALA A 126 13.37 -14.50 35.82
N GLN A 127 13.74 -13.73 34.78
CA GLN A 127 15.10 -13.22 34.61
C GLN A 127 15.51 -12.24 35.74
N LEU A 128 14.62 -11.34 36.15
CA LEU A 128 14.87 -10.40 37.25
C LEU A 128 15.06 -11.11 38.59
N LEU A 129 14.27 -12.15 38.87
CA LEU A 129 14.41 -12.94 40.08
C LEU A 129 15.74 -13.70 40.12
N ARG A 130 16.18 -14.29 39.01
CA ARG A 130 17.49 -14.97 38.91
C ARG A 130 18.67 -14.00 39.10
N ARG A 131 18.56 -12.74 38.66
CA ARG A 131 19.59 -11.72 38.89
C ARG A 131 19.67 -11.31 40.36
N ARG A 132 18.54 -11.22 41.07
CA ARG A 132 18.51 -10.89 42.51
C ARG A 132 19.06 -11.98 43.42
N GLN A 133 19.03 -13.23 42.97
CA GLN A 133 19.58 -14.37 43.74
C GLN A 133 21.12 -14.52 43.58
N ARG A 134 21.72 -13.81 42.63
CA ARG A 134 23.15 -13.85 42.33
C ARG A 134 23.92 -12.62 42.84
N ALA A 135 23.23 -11.64 43.38
CA ALA A 135 23.81 -10.45 44.04
C ALA A 135 23.69 -10.55 45.55
#